data_b833762ec02345f043158fa1ca088a60
#
_entry.id   b833762ec02345f043158fa1ca088a60
#
_cell.length_a   1.000
_cell.length_b   1.000
_cell.length_c   1.000
_cell.angle_alpha   90.00
_cell.angle_beta   90.00
_cell.angle_gamma   90.00
#
_symmetry.space_group_name_H-M   'P 1'
#
loop_
_entity.id
_entity.type
_entity.pdbx_description
1 polymer ?
#
loop_
_entity_poly.entity_id
_entity_poly.type
_entity_poly.pdbx_seq_one_letter_code
_entity_poly.pdbx_strand_id
1 'polypeptide(L)'
;MVKKKKLVIALTLLGNPKILLLDECFAALDVLTIKMLQELIVNLQTESNISICICDHQARDLLSCVDVAIVLSNCKIIAKGTPSKLVKDKSAKSAYFGDSFKFN
;
A
#
# COMPACT_ATOMS: atom_id res chain seq x y z
N MET A 1 -10.72 -15.82 2.30
CA MET A 1 -10.31 -14.41 2.28
C MET A 1 -9.50 -14.07 1.06
N VAL A 2 -8.40 -14.80 0.81
CA VAL A 2 -7.54 -14.54 -0.34
C VAL A 2 -8.27 -14.64 -1.67
N LYS A 3 -9.03 -15.71 -1.87
CA LYS A 3 -9.79 -15.92 -3.11
C LYS A 3 -10.81 -14.82 -3.34
N LYS A 4 -11.44 -14.33 -2.26
CA LYS A 4 -12.44 -13.27 -2.34
C LYS A 4 -11.80 -11.95 -2.78
N LYS A 5 -10.65 -11.60 -2.22
CA LYS A 5 -9.92 -10.37 -2.60
C LYS A 5 -9.48 -10.40 -4.05
N LYS A 6 -8.93 -11.53 -4.51
CA LYS A 6 -8.52 -11.69 -5.91
C LYS A 6 -9.70 -11.58 -6.86
N LEU A 7 -10.84 -12.15 -6.49
CA LEU A 7 -12.04 -12.09 -7.30
C LEU A 7 -12.55 -10.65 -7.44
N VAL A 8 -12.58 -9.90 -6.33
CA VAL A 8 -13.02 -8.51 -6.36
C VAL A 8 -12.12 -7.66 -7.25
N ILE A 9 -10.81 -7.83 -7.16
CA ILE A 9 -9.86 -7.12 -8.00
C ILE A 9 -10.08 -7.48 -9.47
N ALA A 10 -10.23 -8.76 -9.78
CA ALA A 10 -10.47 -9.22 -11.15
C ALA A 10 -11.74 -8.63 -11.74
N LEU A 11 -12.84 -8.62 -10.97
CA LEU A 11 -14.10 -8.04 -11.40
C LEU A 11 -13.98 -6.54 -11.65
N THR A 12 -13.24 -5.85 -10.80
CA THR A 12 -13.00 -4.41 -10.96
C THR A 12 -12.23 -4.14 -12.24
N LEU A 13 -11.24 -4.98 -12.57
CA LEU A 13 -10.41 -4.82 -13.76
C LEU A 13 -11.17 -5.06 -15.05
N LEU A 14 -12.27 -5.81 -15.03
CA LEU A 14 -13.10 -6.00 -16.21
C LEU A 14 -13.69 -4.69 -16.75
N GLY A 15 -13.81 -3.66 -15.90
CA GLY A 15 -14.28 -2.35 -16.31
C GLY A 15 -13.21 -1.46 -16.92
N ASN A 16 -11.99 -1.95 -17.10
CA ASN A 16 -10.84 -1.17 -17.58
C ASN A 16 -10.64 0.13 -16.81
N PRO A 17 -10.48 0.09 -15.48
CA PRO A 17 -10.34 1.31 -14.71
C PRO A 17 -9.00 1.99 -14.98
N LYS A 18 -8.96 3.29 -14.82
CA LYS A 18 -7.71 4.06 -14.85
C LYS A 18 -7.15 4.24 -13.44
N ILE A 19 -7.99 4.16 -12.45
CA ILE A 19 -7.64 4.30 -11.04
C ILE A 19 -8.22 3.12 -10.26
N LEU A 20 -7.41 2.49 -9.43
CA LEU A 20 -7.83 1.40 -8.57
C LEU A 20 -7.63 1.82 -7.11
N LEU A 21 -8.69 1.72 -6.31
CA LEU A 21 -8.63 2.04 -4.89
C LEU A 21 -8.68 0.74 -4.08
N LEU A 22 -7.70 0.53 -3.21
CA LEU A 22 -7.61 -0.64 -2.36
C LEU A 22 -7.61 -0.22 -0.89
N ASP A 23 -8.52 -0.78 -0.12
CA ASP A 23 -8.64 -0.49 1.31
C ASP A 23 -8.37 -1.74 2.12
N GLU A 24 -7.36 -1.64 3.01
CA GLU A 24 -6.93 -2.74 3.88
C GLU A 24 -6.68 -4.06 3.13
N CYS A 25 -6.01 -3.96 1.98
CA CYS A 25 -5.82 -5.13 1.12
C CYS A 25 -4.80 -6.14 1.67
N PHE A 26 -3.96 -5.74 2.63
CA PHE A 26 -2.97 -6.64 3.22
C PHE A 26 -3.39 -7.27 4.54
N ALA A 27 -4.55 -6.87 5.07
CA ALA A 27 -5.01 -7.36 6.36
C ALA A 27 -5.29 -8.86 6.35
N ALA A 28 -4.85 -9.55 7.41
CA ALA A 28 -5.12 -10.97 7.65
C ALA A 28 -4.64 -11.91 6.55
N LEU A 29 -3.56 -11.54 5.85
CA LEU A 29 -2.95 -12.38 4.81
C LEU A 29 -1.61 -12.92 5.29
N ASP A 30 -1.23 -14.09 4.78
CA ASP A 30 0.09 -14.66 5.05
C ASP A 30 1.16 -14.00 4.18
N VAL A 31 2.42 -14.24 4.50
CA VAL A 31 3.56 -13.58 3.84
C VAL A 31 3.59 -13.82 2.34
N LEU A 32 3.35 -15.07 1.91
CA LEU A 32 3.38 -15.40 0.49
C LEU A 32 2.27 -14.70 -0.28
N THR A 33 1.08 -14.63 0.31
CA THR A 33 -0.05 -13.98 -0.32
C THR A 33 0.17 -12.47 -0.42
N ILE A 34 0.75 -11.86 0.61
CA ILE A 34 1.11 -10.44 0.57
C ILE A 34 2.09 -10.17 -0.56
N LYS A 35 3.11 -11.01 -0.72
CA LYS A 35 4.07 -10.87 -1.83
C LYS A 35 3.40 -10.97 -3.19
N MET A 36 2.52 -11.94 -3.37
CA MET A 36 1.78 -12.11 -4.62
C MET A 36 0.94 -10.87 -4.93
N LEU A 37 0.28 -10.32 -3.91
CA LEU A 37 -0.55 -9.14 -4.07
C LEU A 37 0.29 -7.90 -4.39
N GLN A 38 1.44 -7.75 -3.75
CA GLN A 38 2.37 -6.66 -4.04
C GLN A 38 2.86 -6.70 -5.48
N GLU A 39 3.21 -7.89 -5.97
CA GLU A 39 3.64 -8.08 -7.36
C GLU A 39 2.52 -7.75 -8.34
N LEU A 40 1.30 -8.17 -8.03
CA LEU A 40 0.14 -7.85 -8.86
C LEU A 40 -0.07 -6.33 -8.94
N ILE A 41 0.00 -5.65 -7.80
CA ILE A 41 -0.17 -4.19 -7.74
C ILE A 41 0.87 -3.48 -8.60
N VAL A 42 2.14 -3.86 -8.46
CA VAL A 42 3.22 -3.25 -9.24
C VAL A 42 3.02 -3.53 -10.74
N ASN A 43 2.65 -4.75 -11.11
CA ASN A 43 2.43 -5.10 -12.50
C ASN A 43 1.25 -4.33 -13.12
N LEU A 44 0.17 -4.14 -12.37
CA LEU A 44 -0.98 -3.37 -12.84
C LEU A 44 -0.58 -1.92 -13.14
N GLN A 45 0.26 -1.34 -12.30
CA GLN A 45 0.72 0.01 -12.49
C GLN A 45 1.67 0.12 -13.68
N THR A 46 2.66 -0.78 -13.78
CA THR A 46 3.69 -0.69 -14.80
C THR A 46 3.24 -1.17 -16.17
N GLU A 47 2.47 -2.25 -16.24
CA GLU A 47 2.09 -2.89 -17.50
C GLU A 47 0.72 -2.43 -18.01
N SER A 48 -0.21 -2.17 -17.11
CA SER A 48 -1.58 -1.79 -17.49
C SER A 48 -1.86 -0.30 -17.33
N ASN A 49 -0.88 0.47 -16.89
CA ASN A 49 -0.99 1.93 -16.73
C ASN A 49 -2.13 2.35 -15.81
N ILE A 50 -2.39 1.56 -14.77
CA ILE A 50 -3.41 1.85 -13.78
C ILE A 50 -2.77 2.58 -12.61
N SER A 51 -3.34 3.72 -12.20
CA SER A 51 -2.93 4.40 -10.98
C SER A 51 -3.58 3.73 -9.79
N ILE A 52 -2.80 3.41 -8.77
CA ILE A 52 -3.30 2.65 -7.62
C ILE A 52 -3.13 3.46 -6.35
N CYS A 53 -4.22 3.59 -5.59
CA CYS A 53 -4.23 4.22 -4.28
C CYS A 53 -4.56 3.15 -3.25
N ILE A 54 -3.69 2.98 -2.27
CA ILE A 54 -3.84 1.96 -1.23
C ILE A 54 -3.94 2.64 0.13
N CYS A 55 -4.97 2.29 0.89
CA CYS A 55 -5.11 2.71 2.28
C CYS A 55 -4.91 1.49 3.16
N ASP A 56 -3.87 1.50 3.97
CA ASP A 56 -3.60 0.40 4.88
C ASP A 56 -2.76 0.89 6.04
N HIS A 57 -2.90 0.26 7.19
CA HIS A 57 -2.07 0.57 8.35
C HIS A 57 -0.95 -0.46 8.55
N GLN A 58 -0.82 -1.42 7.66
CA GLN A 58 0.31 -2.34 7.65
C GLN A 58 1.45 -1.69 6.87
N ALA A 59 2.16 -0.79 7.56
CA ALA A 59 3.11 0.12 6.94
C ALA A 59 4.22 -0.57 6.16
N ARG A 60 4.76 -1.66 6.69
CA ARG A 60 5.85 -2.38 6.01
C ARG A 60 5.41 -2.88 4.64
N ASP A 61 4.25 -3.53 4.59
CA ASP A 61 3.74 -4.11 3.36
C ASP A 61 3.36 -3.03 2.35
N LEU A 62 2.74 -1.96 2.85
CA LEU A 62 2.36 -0.83 2.02
C LEU A 62 3.59 -0.14 1.41
N LEU A 63 4.57 0.20 2.23
CA LEU A 63 5.74 0.94 1.79
C LEU A 63 6.63 0.15 0.83
N SER A 64 6.51 -1.18 0.84
CA SER A 64 7.30 -2.03 -0.05
C SER A 64 6.83 -2.01 -1.50
N CYS A 65 5.65 -1.48 -1.79
CA CYS A 65 5.10 -1.53 -3.15
C CYS A 65 4.56 -0.19 -3.68
N VAL A 66 4.82 0.92 -2.99
CA VAL A 66 4.33 2.24 -3.42
C VAL A 66 5.48 3.17 -3.76
N ASP A 67 5.21 4.16 -4.62
CA ASP A 67 6.18 5.17 -5.01
C ASP A 67 6.17 6.34 -4.03
N VAL A 68 4.99 6.74 -3.58
CA VAL A 68 4.80 7.87 -2.66
C VAL A 68 3.73 7.46 -1.65
N ALA A 69 3.94 7.85 -0.40
CA ALA A 69 2.96 7.59 0.65
C ALA A 69 2.68 8.86 1.45
N ILE A 70 1.54 8.86 2.09
CA ILE A 70 1.08 9.94 2.94
C ILE A 70 0.73 9.34 4.30
N VAL A 71 1.23 9.95 5.37
CA VAL A 71 0.90 9.52 6.73
C VAL A 71 -0.11 10.48 7.32
N LEU A 72 -1.23 9.92 7.78
CA LEU A 72 -2.31 10.69 8.39
C LEU A 72 -2.35 10.41 9.89
N SER A 73 -2.55 11.47 10.66
CA SER A 73 -2.77 11.35 12.10
C SER A 73 -3.68 12.47 12.55
N ASN A 74 -4.68 12.15 13.37
CA ASN A 74 -5.66 13.12 13.87
C ASN A 74 -6.28 13.95 12.74
N CYS A 75 -6.67 13.28 11.66
CA CYS A 75 -7.30 13.90 10.48
C CYS A 75 -6.42 14.93 9.77
N LYS A 76 -5.10 14.84 9.95
CA LYS A 76 -4.15 15.74 9.29
C LYS A 76 -3.04 14.96 8.61
N ILE A 77 -2.54 15.52 7.52
CA ILE A 77 -1.34 14.97 6.87
C ILE A 77 -0.13 15.42 7.68
N ILE A 78 0.60 14.46 8.24
CA ILE A 78 1.78 14.76 9.06
C ILE A 78 3.08 14.50 8.31
N ALA A 79 3.05 13.72 7.24
CA ALA A 79 4.22 13.44 6.42
C ALA A 79 3.80 12.96 5.04
N LYS A 80 4.62 13.24 4.04
CA LYS A 80 4.42 12.80 2.67
C LYS A 80 5.77 12.66 1.98
N GLY A 81 5.94 11.61 1.19
CA GLY A 81 7.16 11.44 0.43
C GLY A 81 7.36 10.00 -0.02
N THR A 82 8.56 9.72 -0.52
CA THR A 82 8.94 8.36 -0.87
C THR A 82 9.07 7.52 0.41
N PRO A 83 8.95 6.20 0.32
CA PRO A 83 9.13 5.34 1.49
C PRO A 83 10.43 5.59 2.24
N SER A 84 11.54 5.80 1.51
CA SER A 84 12.84 6.08 2.12
C SER A 84 12.84 7.35 2.96
N LYS A 85 12.16 8.39 2.49
CA LYS A 85 12.05 9.65 3.22
C LYS A 85 11.14 9.52 4.42
N LEU A 86 10.04 8.79 4.28
CA LEU A 86 9.07 8.65 5.35
C LEU A 86 9.61 7.93 6.56
N VAL A 87 10.39 6.88 6.38
CA VAL A 87 10.93 6.14 7.52
C VAL A 87 11.96 6.94 8.30
N LYS A 88 12.49 8.02 7.72
CA LYS A 88 13.42 8.95 8.38
C LYS A 88 12.72 10.17 8.96
N ASP A 89 11.45 10.38 8.63
CA ASP A 89 10.70 11.55 9.09
C ASP A 89 10.35 11.40 10.57
N LYS A 90 10.66 12.41 11.37
CA LYS A 90 10.45 12.38 12.81
C LYS A 90 8.97 12.28 13.18
N SER A 91 8.11 13.01 12.48
CA SER A 91 6.68 12.99 12.74
C SER A 91 6.08 11.64 12.43
N ALA A 92 6.48 11.05 11.31
CA ALA A 92 6.01 9.72 10.91
C ALA A 92 6.48 8.64 11.87
N LYS A 93 7.76 8.69 12.29
CA LYS A 93 8.30 7.76 13.28
C LYS A 93 7.54 7.85 14.60
N SER A 94 7.34 9.05 15.09
CA SER A 94 6.68 9.28 16.37
C SER A 94 5.23 8.83 16.36
N ALA A 95 4.51 9.11 15.27
CA ALA A 95 3.08 8.86 15.18
C ALA A 95 2.72 7.44 14.73
N TYR A 96 3.60 6.77 14.00
CA TYR A 96 3.21 5.54 13.30
C TYR A 96 4.27 4.45 13.28
N PHE A 97 5.51 4.76 12.90
CA PHE A 97 6.50 3.71 12.66
C PHE A 97 7.29 3.29 13.90
N GLY A 98 7.58 4.23 14.80
CA GLY A 98 8.52 4.00 15.88
C GLY A 98 9.97 4.07 15.40
N ASP A 99 10.89 4.16 16.36
CA ASP A 99 12.31 4.38 16.05
C ASP A 99 12.99 3.17 15.44
N SER A 100 12.50 1.98 15.73
CA SER A 100 13.10 0.73 15.26
C SER A 100 12.48 0.21 13.96
N PHE A 101 11.56 0.95 13.38
CA PHE A 101 10.88 0.50 12.17
C PHE A 101 11.85 0.43 10.99
N LYS A 102 11.82 -0.68 10.28
CA LYS A 102 12.58 -0.90 9.05
C LYS A 102 11.68 -1.62 8.06
N PHE A 103 11.71 -1.17 6.82
CA PHE A 103 11.10 -1.90 5.72
C PHE A 103 12.18 -2.22 4.69
N ASN A 104 12.06 -3.31 4.01
CA ASN A 104 13.03 -3.65 2.96
C ASN A 104 12.30 -4.17 1.76
#